data_bd0768581ba8f7ac001f79e8789de07e
#
_entry.id   bd0768581ba8f7ac001f79e8789de07e
#
_cell.length_a   1.000
_cell.length_b   1.000
_cell.length_c   1.000
_cell.angle_alpha   90.00
_cell.angle_beta   90.00
_cell.angle_gamma   90.00
#
_symmetry.space_group_name_H-M   'P 1'
#
loop_
_entity.id
_entity.type
_entity.pdbx_description
1 polymer ?
#
loop_
_entity_poly.entity_id
_entity_poly.type
_entity_poly.pdbx_seq_one_letter_code
_entity_poly.pdbx_strand_id
1 'polypeptide(L)'
;MLRELLSILRTNDPLRAIGENFSRMFTITHEMTVTAGEMLIEGKAAPEARTEIYHHDVEVNQLQRAIRKRVVAHLSVSGNRVDVPYCLLVMSLVKDVERLGDYAKNLSEVTDVRAEVLPDDEIAQELGEIRQEVEGAFELALEVFTVSNQERAIELIQQGRDAAHRCDALILRISRSDYDAATATALVLATRYYKRISAHVLNVLTAVVMPLHKLDYYDEDEIPAISKAAKP
;
A
#
# COMPACT_ATOMS: atom_id res chain seq x y z
N MET A 1 -7.15 -17.47 -12.14
CA MET A 1 -6.05 -17.89 -11.25
C MET A 1 -6.24 -17.38 -9.82
N LEU A 2 -6.24 -16.05 -9.54
CA LEU A 2 -6.44 -15.56 -8.15
C LEU A 2 -7.76 -16.02 -7.53
N ARG A 3 -8.89 -16.02 -8.27
CA ARG A 3 -10.19 -16.52 -7.77
C ARG A 3 -10.13 -17.99 -7.34
N GLU A 4 -9.43 -18.83 -8.08
CA GLU A 4 -9.24 -20.24 -7.74
C GLU A 4 -8.35 -20.39 -6.49
N LEU A 5 -7.27 -19.60 -6.40
CA LEU A 5 -6.42 -19.56 -5.22
C LEU A 5 -7.15 -19.07 -3.97
N LEU A 6 -7.99 -18.05 -4.11
CA LEU A 6 -8.82 -17.54 -3.00
C LEU A 6 -9.95 -18.51 -2.61
N SER A 7 -10.43 -19.37 -3.53
CA SER A 7 -11.42 -20.40 -3.18
C SER A 7 -10.85 -21.48 -2.25
N ILE A 8 -9.55 -21.76 -2.34
CA ILE A 8 -8.84 -22.70 -1.47
C ILE A 8 -8.84 -22.19 -0.01
N LEU A 9 -8.80 -20.88 0.21
CA LEU A 9 -8.87 -20.27 1.54
C LEU A 9 -10.15 -20.62 2.32
N ARG A 10 -11.25 -20.91 1.59
CA ARG A 10 -12.55 -21.19 2.23
C ARG A 10 -12.66 -22.60 2.78
N THR A 11 -11.76 -23.49 2.38
CA THR A 11 -11.88 -24.95 2.67
C THR A 11 -10.78 -25.49 3.57
N ASN A 12 -9.67 -24.74 3.81
CA ASN A 12 -8.51 -25.26 4.54
C ASN A 12 -8.07 -24.30 5.66
N ASP A 13 -8.19 -24.71 6.92
CA ASP A 13 -7.88 -23.90 8.11
C ASP A 13 -6.51 -23.19 8.12
N PRO A 14 -5.39 -23.84 7.72
CA PRO A 14 -4.09 -23.16 7.72
C PRO A 14 -3.98 -22.00 6.72
N LEU A 15 -4.57 -22.16 5.52
CA LEU A 15 -4.56 -21.12 4.49
C LEU A 15 -5.51 -19.98 4.84
N ARG A 16 -6.64 -20.29 5.46
CA ARG A 16 -7.56 -19.29 5.98
C ARG A 16 -6.88 -18.37 6.99
N ALA A 17 -6.15 -18.94 7.96
CA ALA A 17 -5.43 -18.16 8.96
C ALA A 17 -4.30 -17.30 8.34
N ILE A 18 -3.69 -17.72 7.23
CA ILE A 18 -2.73 -16.91 6.46
C ILE A 18 -3.46 -15.70 5.83
N GLY A 19 -4.61 -15.92 5.20
CA GLY A 19 -5.40 -14.86 4.58
C GLY A 19 -5.96 -13.85 5.59
N GLU A 20 -6.46 -14.33 6.73
CA GLU A 20 -6.94 -13.46 7.82
C GLU A 20 -5.82 -12.56 8.37
N ASN A 21 -4.62 -13.12 8.59
CA ASN A 21 -3.46 -12.35 9.02
C ASN A 21 -3.03 -11.32 7.95
N PHE A 22 -3.09 -11.69 6.67
CA PHE A 22 -2.78 -10.76 5.57
C PHE A 22 -3.78 -9.60 5.52
N SER A 23 -5.08 -9.89 5.60
CA SER A 23 -6.13 -8.87 5.63
C SER A 23 -5.97 -7.94 6.83
N ARG A 24 -5.73 -8.50 8.04
CA ARG A 24 -5.48 -7.70 9.24
C ARG A 24 -4.27 -6.79 9.09
N MET A 25 -3.17 -7.31 8.56
CA MET A 25 -1.94 -6.56 8.31
C MET A 25 -2.22 -5.40 7.35
N PHE A 26 -3.00 -5.64 6.28
CA PHE A 26 -3.38 -4.61 5.31
C PHE A 26 -4.25 -3.52 5.93
N THR A 27 -5.25 -3.89 6.73
CA THR A 27 -6.13 -2.94 7.43
C THR A 27 -5.33 -2.04 8.39
N ILE A 28 -4.45 -2.63 9.21
CA ILE A 28 -3.60 -1.87 10.15
C ILE A 28 -2.73 -0.86 9.39
N THR A 29 -2.10 -1.26 8.28
CA THR A 29 -1.23 -0.35 7.52
C THR A 29 -2.01 0.78 6.83
N HIS A 30 -3.28 0.55 6.46
CA HIS A 30 -4.18 1.61 6.00
C HIS A 30 -4.49 2.61 7.14
N GLU A 31 -4.90 2.11 8.31
CA GLU A 31 -5.17 2.94 9.49
C GLU A 31 -3.94 3.79 9.88
N MET A 32 -2.74 3.19 9.90
CA MET A 32 -1.48 3.91 10.11
C MET A 32 -1.27 5.04 9.09
N THR A 33 -1.59 4.78 7.81
CA THR A 33 -1.42 5.77 6.72
C THR A 33 -2.34 6.95 6.91
N VAL A 34 -3.63 6.72 7.19
CA VAL A 34 -4.64 7.76 7.42
C VAL A 34 -4.24 8.61 8.64
N THR A 35 -3.91 7.97 9.77
CA THR A 35 -3.48 8.66 10.99
C THR A 35 -2.23 9.53 10.75
N ALA A 36 -1.23 9.00 10.04
CA ALA A 36 -0.02 9.77 9.71
C ALA A 36 -0.32 10.97 8.81
N GLY A 37 -1.25 10.82 7.86
CA GLY A 37 -1.72 11.89 6.99
C GLY A 37 -2.48 12.99 7.74
N GLU A 38 -3.31 12.63 8.71
CA GLU A 38 -4.00 13.57 9.60
C GLU A 38 -3.00 14.37 10.44
N MET A 39 -2.01 13.71 11.04
CA MET A 39 -0.93 14.38 11.79
C MET A 39 -0.19 15.40 10.95
N LEU A 40 0.08 15.08 9.67
CA LEU A 40 0.76 15.97 8.74
C LEU A 40 -0.05 17.26 8.46
N ILE A 41 -1.37 17.12 8.24
CA ILE A 41 -2.23 18.27 7.93
C ILE A 41 -2.49 19.14 9.16
N GLU A 42 -2.78 18.53 10.30
CA GLU A 42 -3.08 19.26 11.53
C GLU A 42 -1.86 19.97 12.13
N GLY A 43 -0.65 19.62 11.67
CA GLY A 43 0.58 20.20 12.18
C GLY A 43 0.80 19.94 13.67
N LYS A 44 0.18 18.90 14.20
CA LYS A 44 0.30 18.49 15.60
C LYS A 44 1.01 17.18 15.67
N ALA A 45 2.21 17.18 16.24
CA ALA A 45 2.74 15.95 16.81
C ALA A 45 1.77 15.50 17.91
N ALA A 46 0.82 14.61 17.59
CA ALA A 46 -0.03 13.95 18.58
C ALA A 46 0.77 12.77 19.14
N PRO A 47 1.39 12.87 20.34
CA PRO A 47 2.29 11.82 20.86
C PRO A 47 1.58 10.47 20.98
N GLU A 48 0.29 10.49 21.28
CA GLU A 48 -0.55 9.30 21.41
C GLU A 48 -0.74 8.63 20.04
N ALA A 49 -1.09 9.38 19.01
CA ALA A 49 -1.27 8.87 17.65
C ALA A 49 0.04 8.31 17.08
N ARG A 50 1.17 8.99 17.32
CA ARG A 50 2.49 8.47 16.94
C ARG A 50 2.82 7.17 17.68
N THR A 51 2.57 7.10 18.98
CA THR A 51 2.78 5.90 19.79
C THR A 51 1.97 4.73 19.24
N GLU A 52 0.72 4.96 18.83
CA GLU A 52 -0.15 3.97 18.23
C GLU A 52 0.40 3.49 16.89
N ILE A 53 0.87 4.38 16.00
CA ILE A 53 1.54 4.02 14.74
C ILE A 53 2.74 3.10 15.00
N TYR A 54 3.58 3.39 16.00
CA TYR A 54 4.71 2.53 16.34
C TYR A 54 4.30 1.17 16.91
N HIS A 55 3.21 1.10 17.70
CA HIS A 55 2.65 -0.18 18.13
C HIS A 55 2.11 -1.01 16.97
N HIS A 56 1.40 -0.37 16.04
CA HIS A 56 0.91 -1.01 14.83
C HIS A 56 2.06 -1.51 13.93
N ASP A 57 3.15 -0.77 13.78
CA ASP A 57 4.35 -1.22 13.07
C ASP A 57 4.90 -2.53 13.65
N VAL A 58 4.97 -2.63 14.98
CA VAL A 58 5.39 -3.87 15.65
C VAL A 58 4.40 -5.01 15.38
N GLU A 59 3.08 -4.74 15.39
CA GLU A 59 2.05 -5.74 15.09
C GLU A 59 2.15 -6.22 13.64
N VAL A 60 2.30 -5.31 12.68
CA VAL A 60 2.52 -5.61 11.24
C VAL A 60 3.71 -6.55 11.07
N ASN A 61 4.83 -6.25 11.72
CA ASN A 61 6.03 -7.07 11.71
C ASN A 61 5.82 -8.48 12.33
N GLN A 62 4.98 -8.57 13.37
CA GLN A 62 4.60 -9.85 13.98
C GLN A 62 3.72 -10.69 13.03
N LEU A 63 2.74 -10.06 12.40
CA LEU A 63 1.86 -10.70 11.42
C LEU A 63 2.64 -11.21 10.20
N GLN A 64 3.58 -10.41 9.68
CA GLN A 64 4.46 -10.83 8.60
C GLN A 64 5.24 -12.10 8.96
N ARG A 65 5.87 -12.13 10.15
CA ARG A 65 6.60 -13.32 10.62
C ARG A 65 5.68 -14.52 10.81
N ALA A 66 4.46 -14.31 11.32
CA ALA A 66 3.48 -15.37 11.51
C ALA A 66 3.02 -15.96 10.17
N ILE A 67 2.74 -15.12 9.17
CA ILE A 67 2.40 -15.55 7.81
C ILE A 67 3.53 -16.40 7.23
N ARG A 68 4.77 -15.89 7.23
CA ARG A 68 5.93 -16.62 6.70
C ARG A 68 6.14 -17.98 7.38
N LYS A 69 6.03 -18.03 8.71
CA LYS A 69 6.13 -19.27 9.48
C LYS A 69 5.04 -20.28 9.11
N ARG A 70 3.79 -19.81 8.95
CA ARG A 70 2.65 -20.67 8.56
C ARG A 70 2.81 -21.21 7.13
N VAL A 71 3.25 -20.37 6.19
CA VAL A 71 3.51 -20.78 4.81
C VAL A 71 4.57 -21.88 4.76
N VAL A 72 5.71 -21.68 5.44
CA VAL A 72 6.78 -22.70 5.48
C VAL A 72 6.28 -24.00 6.11
N ALA A 73 5.57 -23.93 7.24
CA ALA A 73 5.01 -25.11 7.89
C ALA A 73 4.02 -25.85 6.99
N HIS A 74 3.11 -25.12 6.31
CA HIS A 74 2.13 -25.70 5.41
C HIS A 74 2.77 -26.42 4.21
N LEU A 75 3.75 -25.78 3.56
CA LEU A 75 4.43 -26.35 2.41
C LEU A 75 5.40 -27.51 2.77
N SER A 76 5.77 -27.64 4.04
CA SER A 76 6.62 -28.74 4.52
C SER A 76 5.84 -30.06 4.63
N VAL A 77 4.52 -30.03 4.56
CA VAL A 77 3.66 -31.23 4.60
C VAL A 77 3.51 -31.82 3.20
N SER A 78 3.79 -33.12 3.05
CA SER A 78 3.59 -33.82 1.78
C SER A 78 2.11 -33.79 1.38
N GLY A 79 1.84 -33.41 0.14
CA GLY A 79 0.46 -33.30 -0.39
C GLY A 79 -0.04 -31.88 -0.61
N ASN A 80 0.54 -30.87 0.03
CA ASN A 80 0.12 -29.46 -0.10
C ASN A 80 0.70 -28.74 -1.34
N ARG A 81 1.13 -29.50 -2.36
CA ARG A 81 1.72 -28.94 -3.59
C ARG A 81 0.77 -28.05 -4.39
N VAL A 82 -0.53 -28.32 -4.31
CA VAL A 82 -1.57 -27.53 -4.98
C VAL A 82 -1.61 -26.08 -4.46
N ASP A 83 -1.20 -25.87 -3.22
CA ASP A 83 -1.24 -24.57 -2.54
C ASP A 83 0.02 -23.73 -2.77
N VAL A 84 1.05 -24.29 -3.43
CA VAL A 84 2.32 -23.58 -3.70
C VAL A 84 2.10 -22.23 -4.39
N PRO A 85 1.29 -22.10 -5.46
CA PRO A 85 1.09 -20.80 -6.11
C PRO A 85 0.51 -19.73 -5.18
N TYR A 86 -0.46 -20.11 -4.34
CA TYR A 86 -1.03 -19.18 -3.35
C TYR A 86 0.00 -18.80 -2.29
N CYS A 87 0.73 -19.74 -1.76
CA CYS A 87 1.75 -19.49 -0.76
C CYS A 87 2.86 -18.56 -1.29
N LEU A 88 3.30 -18.74 -2.54
CA LEU A 88 4.28 -17.87 -3.18
C LEU A 88 3.71 -16.47 -3.41
N LEU A 89 2.43 -16.36 -3.82
CA LEU A 89 1.75 -15.09 -3.96
C LEU A 89 1.76 -14.31 -2.64
N VAL A 90 1.28 -14.92 -1.55
CA VAL A 90 1.24 -14.27 -0.24
C VAL A 90 2.65 -13.91 0.25
N MET A 91 3.64 -14.78 0.04
CA MET A 91 5.03 -14.50 0.40
C MET A 91 5.62 -13.31 -0.34
N SER A 92 5.20 -13.05 -1.58
CA SER A 92 5.56 -11.85 -2.33
C SER A 92 4.87 -10.62 -1.73
N LEU A 93 3.54 -10.64 -1.65
CA LEU A 93 2.72 -9.49 -1.26
C LEU A 93 2.89 -9.07 0.21
N VAL A 94 3.17 -10.00 1.12
CA VAL A 94 3.33 -9.69 2.54
C VAL A 94 4.48 -8.70 2.79
N LYS A 95 5.47 -8.66 1.91
CA LYS A 95 6.56 -7.70 1.97
C LYS A 95 6.08 -6.30 1.57
N ASP A 96 5.23 -6.20 0.54
CA ASP A 96 4.66 -4.92 0.11
C ASP A 96 3.78 -4.33 1.21
N VAL A 97 2.97 -5.14 1.87
CA VAL A 97 2.12 -4.68 2.98
C VAL A 97 2.96 -4.22 4.18
N GLU A 98 4.08 -4.88 4.49
CA GLU A 98 4.99 -4.39 5.54
C GLU A 98 5.61 -3.04 5.17
N ARG A 99 5.98 -2.84 3.89
CA ARG A 99 6.49 -1.55 3.42
C ARG A 99 5.47 -0.42 3.51
N LEU A 100 4.17 -0.72 3.37
CA LEU A 100 3.12 0.28 3.63
C LEU A 100 3.19 0.79 5.07
N GLY A 101 3.36 -0.10 6.05
CA GLY A 101 3.56 0.27 7.46
C GLY A 101 4.82 1.09 7.70
N ASP A 102 5.96 0.68 7.11
CA ASP A 102 7.22 1.43 7.18
C ASP A 102 7.05 2.87 6.67
N TYR A 103 6.37 3.07 5.51
CA TYR A 103 6.17 4.40 4.95
C TYR A 103 5.15 5.23 5.72
N ALA A 104 4.11 4.61 6.28
CA ALA A 104 3.17 5.30 7.17
C ALA A 104 3.87 5.82 8.44
N LYS A 105 4.75 5.01 9.04
CA LYS A 105 5.59 5.42 10.16
C LYS A 105 6.48 6.60 9.77
N ASN A 106 7.23 6.48 8.67
CA ASN A 106 8.09 7.56 8.17
C ASN A 106 7.30 8.84 7.85
N LEU A 107 6.06 8.71 7.35
CA LEU A 107 5.16 9.84 7.12
C LEU A 107 4.82 10.56 8.43
N SER A 108 4.56 9.83 9.51
CA SER A 108 4.30 10.42 10.83
C SER A 108 5.51 11.19 11.38
N GLU A 109 6.73 10.78 11.02
CA GLU A 109 7.98 11.43 11.44
C GLU A 109 8.25 12.76 10.70
N VAL A 110 7.53 13.05 9.60
CA VAL A 110 7.64 14.35 8.90
C VAL A 110 7.28 15.50 9.81
N THR A 111 6.40 15.31 10.80
CA THR A 111 6.06 16.31 11.80
C THR A 111 7.23 16.70 12.71
N ASP A 112 8.32 15.93 12.76
CA ASP A 112 9.56 16.30 13.46
C ASP A 112 10.39 17.32 12.66
N VAL A 113 10.25 17.29 11.33
CA VAL A 113 10.91 18.25 10.45
C VAL A 113 10.19 19.59 10.47
N ARG A 114 8.85 19.56 10.54
CA ARG A 114 7.99 20.72 10.63
C ARG A 114 6.77 20.42 11.49
N ALA A 115 6.70 21.08 12.65
CA ALA A 115 5.61 20.91 13.61
C ALA A 115 4.40 21.85 13.34
N GLU A 116 4.51 22.76 12.38
CA GLU A 116 3.46 23.71 12.02
C GLU A 116 2.55 23.16 10.94
N VAL A 117 1.32 23.67 10.87
CA VAL A 117 0.37 23.37 9.78
C VAL A 117 1.00 23.70 8.43
N LEU A 118 0.75 22.86 7.43
CA LEU A 118 1.22 23.09 6.07
C LEU A 118 0.70 24.44 5.53
N PRO A 119 1.42 25.09 4.59
CA PRO A 119 0.97 26.32 3.95
C PRO A 119 -0.42 26.16 3.31
N ASP A 120 -1.22 27.21 3.29
CA ASP A 120 -2.49 27.24 2.55
C ASP A 120 -2.25 27.79 1.14
N ASP A 121 -1.69 26.95 0.27
CA ASP A 121 -1.35 27.31 -1.11
C ASP A 121 -1.55 26.12 -2.08
N GLU A 122 -1.36 26.39 -3.37
CA GLU A 122 -1.56 25.40 -4.43
C GLU A 122 -0.67 24.15 -4.30
N ILE A 123 0.50 24.24 -3.71
CA ILE A 123 1.43 23.10 -3.54
C ILE A 123 0.91 22.18 -2.43
N ALA A 124 0.51 22.74 -1.29
CA ALA A 124 -0.05 21.98 -0.18
C ALA A 124 -1.45 21.40 -0.54
N GLN A 125 -2.26 22.15 -1.29
CA GLN A 125 -3.55 21.65 -1.80
C GLN A 125 -3.36 20.44 -2.74
N GLU A 126 -2.42 20.53 -3.68
CA GLU A 126 -2.06 19.41 -4.57
C GLU A 126 -1.62 18.17 -3.77
N LEU A 127 -0.80 18.34 -2.72
CA LEU A 127 -0.42 17.24 -1.83
C LEU A 127 -1.64 16.66 -1.10
N GLY A 128 -2.59 17.51 -0.68
CA GLY A 128 -3.84 17.08 -0.05
C GLY A 128 -4.72 16.23 -0.97
N GLU A 129 -4.80 16.61 -2.25
CA GLU A 129 -5.52 15.80 -3.27
C GLU A 129 -4.83 14.46 -3.53
N ILE A 130 -3.50 14.44 -3.69
CA ILE A 130 -2.72 13.20 -3.84
C ILE A 130 -2.94 12.28 -2.63
N ARG A 131 -2.93 12.83 -1.42
CA ARG A 131 -3.25 12.09 -0.20
C ARG A 131 -4.59 11.40 -0.30
N GLN A 132 -5.66 12.16 -0.59
CA GLN A 132 -7.03 11.63 -0.67
C GLN A 132 -7.15 10.51 -1.71
N GLU A 133 -6.53 10.67 -2.87
CA GLU A 133 -6.51 9.65 -3.93
C GLU A 133 -5.80 8.37 -3.48
N VAL A 134 -4.63 8.51 -2.84
CA VAL A 134 -3.84 7.36 -2.38
C VAL A 134 -4.53 6.64 -1.23
N GLU A 135 -5.04 7.36 -0.23
CA GLU A 135 -5.76 6.78 0.91
C GLU A 135 -7.07 6.10 0.46
N GLY A 136 -7.82 6.71 -0.47
CA GLY A 136 -9.03 6.12 -1.04
C GLY A 136 -8.75 4.87 -1.90
N ALA A 137 -7.68 4.86 -2.68
CA ALA A 137 -7.26 3.68 -3.42
C ALA A 137 -6.82 2.55 -2.47
N PHE A 138 -6.15 2.89 -1.38
CA PHE A 138 -5.72 1.95 -0.35
C PHE A 138 -6.93 1.30 0.36
N GLU A 139 -7.92 2.09 0.75
CA GLU A 139 -9.16 1.60 1.37
C GLU A 139 -9.84 0.54 0.51
N LEU A 140 -9.94 0.79 -0.80
CA LEU A 140 -10.61 -0.11 -1.75
C LEU A 140 -9.77 -1.34 -2.12
N ALA A 141 -8.44 -1.26 -2.03
CA ALA A 141 -7.55 -2.29 -2.55
C ALA A 141 -7.75 -3.66 -1.89
N LEU A 142 -8.04 -3.73 -0.59
CA LEU A 142 -8.26 -4.99 0.11
C LEU A 142 -9.54 -5.69 -0.37
N GLU A 143 -10.62 -4.95 -0.56
CA GLU A 143 -11.87 -5.50 -1.10
C GLU A 143 -11.65 -6.00 -2.52
N VAL A 144 -11.07 -5.16 -3.39
CA VAL A 144 -10.77 -5.49 -4.80
C VAL A 144 -9.91 -6.74 -4.91
N PHE A 145 -8.89 -6.86 -4.05
CA PHE A 145 -8.05 -8.05 -3.96
C PHE A 145 -8.85 -9.28 -3.52
N THR A 146 -9.64 -9.16 -2.45
CA THR A 146 -10.38 -10.28 -1.85
C THR A 146 -11.46 -10.85 -2.79
N VAL A 147 -12.18 -9.97 -3.51
CA VAL A 147 -13.20 -10.41 -4.48
C VAL A 147 -12.64 -10.65 -5.88
N SER A 148 -11.35 -10.37 -6.08
CA SER A 148 -10.65 -10.52 -7.37
C SER A 148 -11.31 -9.74 -8.51
N ASN A 149 -11.66 -8.48 -8.25
CA ASN A 149 -12.30 -7.59 -9.22
C ASN A 149 -11.24 -6.98 -10.16
N GLN A 150 -11.04 -7.61 -11.32
CA GLN A 150 -10.01 -7.19 -12.30
C GLN A 150 -10.26 -5.81 -12.89
N GLU A 151 -11.51 -5.47 -13.21
CA GLU A 151 -11.85 -4.18 -13.79
C GLU A 151 -11.50 -3.05 -12.82
N ARG A 152 -11.93 -3.18 -11.56
CA ARG A 152 -11.63 -2.19 -10.53
C ARG A 152 -10.15 -2.12 -10.18
N ALA A 153 -9.44 -3.26 -10.21
CA ALA A 153 -8.00 -3.28 -10.01
C ALA A 153 -7.26 -2.48 -11.10
N ILE A 154 -7.65 -2.63 -12.38
CA ILE A 154 -7.06 -1.88 -13.50
C ILE A 154 -7.30 -0.37 -13.34
N GLU A 155 -8.51 0.04 -12.95
CA GLU A 155 -8.85 1.44 -12.71
C GLU A 155 -7.97 2.05 -11.60
N LEU A 156 -7.87 1.36 -10.44
CA LEU A 156 -7.06 1.82 -9.32
C LEU A 156 -5.56 1.86 -9.67
N ILE A 157 -5.06 0.90 -10.44
CA ILE A 157 -3.67 0.91 -10.92
C ILE A 157 -3.43 2.12 -11.82
N GLN A 158 -4.36 2.46 -12.70
CA GLN A 158 -4.22 3.64 -13.55
C GLN A 158 -4.22 4.94 -12.73
N GLN A 159 -5.17 5.08 -11.80
CA GLN A 159 -5.23 6.23 -10.89
C GLN A 159 -3.94 6.40 -10.08
N GLY A 160 -3.40 5.30 -9.52
CA GLY A 160 -2.16 5.35 -8.76
C GLY A 160 -0.92 5.71 -9.62
N ARG A 161 -0.90 5.34 -10.91
CA ARG A 161 0.15 5.80 -11.86
C ARG A 161 0.06 7.31 -12.07
N ASP A 162 -1.15 7.83 -12.28
CA ASP A 162 -1.38 9.26 -12.45
C ASP A 162 -0.97 10.05 -11.19
N ALA A 163 -1.33 9.54 -9.99
CA ALA A 163 -0.88 10.10 -8.72
C ALA A 163 0.66 10.08 -8.59
N ALA A 164 1.34 9.02 -9.04
CA ALA A 164 2.80 8.95 -9.01
C ALA A 164 3.46 10.00 -9.92
N HIS A 165 2.91 10.26 -11.10
CA HIS A 165 3.37 11.33 -11.99
C HIS A 165 3.15 12.73 -11.38
N ARG A 166 1.99 12.95 -10.75
CA ARG A 166 1.71 14.18 -10.01
C ARG A 166 2.70 14.40 -8.87
N CYS A 167 3.07 13.35 -8.13
CA CYS A 167 4.10 13.42 -7.10
C CYS A 167 5.45 13.91 -7.66
N ASP A 168 5.88 13.38 -8.81
CA ASP A 168 7.16 13.79 -9.43
C ASP A 168 7.10 15.27 -9.86
N ALA A 169 6.00 15.71 -10.48
CA ALA A 169 5.80 17.11 -10.85
C ALA A 169 5.76 18.03 -9.63
N LEU A 170 5.09 17.60 -8.54
CA LEU A 170 4.98 18.36 -7.30
C LEU A 170 6.35 18.58 -6.64
N ILE A 171 7.19 17.54 -6.58
CA ILE A 171 8.57 17.66 -6.05
C ILE A 171 9.37 18.70 -6.83
N LEU A 172 9.23 18.76 -8.16
CA LEU A 172 9.89 19.80 -8.97
C LEU A 172 9.35 21.20 -8.67
N ARG A 173 8.04 21.36 -8.42
CA ARG A 173 7.45 22.65 -8.01
C ARG A 173 7.96 23.08 -6.64
N ILE A 174 8.00 22.17 -5.66
CA ILE A 174 8.55 22.43 -4.32
C ILE A 174 10.01 22.89 -4.41
N SER A 175 10.84 22.22 -5.22
CA SER A 175 12.26 22.55 -5.38
C SER A 175 12.53 23.95 -5.97
N ARG A 176 11.52 24.58 -6.58
CA ARG A 176 11.59 25.91 -7.21
C ARG A 176 10.79 26.96 -6.44
N SER A 177 10.23 26.60 -5.30
CA SER A 177 9.46 27.51 -4.45
C SER A 177 10.37 28.32 -3.53
N ASP A 178 9.82 29.36 -2.94
CA ASP A 178 10.50 30.20 -1.95
C ASP A 178 10.26 29.71 -0.51
N TYR A 179 9.88 28.45 -0.31
CA TYR A 179 9.73 27.89 1.03
C TYR A 179 11.04 27.85 1.80
N ASP A 180 10.94 28.01 3.13
CA ASP A 180 12.06 27.70 3.99
C ASP A 180 12.44 26.21 3.91
N ALA A 181 13.66 25.89 4.36
CA ALA A 181 14.20 24.54 4.24
C ALA A 181 13.35 23.48 4.97
N ALA A 182 12.74 23.83 6.12
CA ALA A 182 11.92 22.88 6.89
C ALA A 182 10.62 22.58 6.14
N THR A 183 9.94 23.61 5.63
CA THR A 183 8.71 23.47 4.84
C THR A 183 8.95 22.68 3.56
N ALA A 184 9.98 23.06 2.78
CA ALA A 184 10.32 22.36 1.55
C ALA A 184 10.65 20.89 1.81
N THR A 185 11.43 20.60 2.87
CA THR A 185 11.80 19.22 3.23
C THR A 185 10.58 18.40 3.64
N ALA A 186 9.69 18.94 4.48
CA ALA A 186 8.48 18.26 4.91
C ALA A 186 7.57 17.91 3.73
N LEU A 187 7.32 18.86 2.82
CA LEU A 187 6.51 18.66 1.63
C LEU A 187 7.11 17.62 0.67
N VAL A 188 8.44 17.66 0.45
CA VAL A 188 9.13 16.66 -0.39
C VAL A 188 9.05 15.26 0.22
N LEU A 189 9.32 15.12 1.51
CA LEU A 189 9.25 13.83 2.21
C LEU A 189 7.82 13.27 2.17
N ALA A 190 6.81 14.08 2.51
CA ALA A 190 5.41 13.65 2.47
C ALA A 190 4.99 13.20 1.07
N THR A 191 5.28 13.99 0.02
CA THR A 191 5.02 13.65 -1.38
C THR A 191 5.71 12.33 -1.76
N ARG A 192 6.95 12.15 -1.32
CA ARG A 192 7.72 10.94 -1.60
C ARG A 192 7.15 9.71 -0.91
N TYR A 193 6.69 9.84 0.33
CA TYR A 193 6.09 8.73 1.06
C TYR A 193 4.72 8.34 0.48
N TYR A 194 3.85 9.30 0.12
CA TYR A 194 2.60 8.99 -0.59
C TYR A 194 2.84 8.30 -1.93
N LYS A 195 3.82 8.75 -2.70
CA LYS A 195 4.23 8.04 -3.93
C LYS A 195 4.64 6.58 -3.65
N ARG A 196 5.37 6.32 -2.56
CA ARG A 196 5.80 4.97 -2.18
C ARG A 196 4.65 4.12 -1.66
N ILE A 197 3.77 4.69 -0.84
CA ILE A 197 2.55 4.02 -0.39
C ILE A 197 1.71 3.61 -1.59
N SER A 198 1.43 4.55 -2.51
CA SER A 198 0.71 4.24 -3.76
C SER A 198 1.36 3.07 -4.51
N ALA A 199 2.67 3.09 -4.74
CA ALA A 199 3.38 2.03 -5.46
C ALA A 199 3.18 0.64 -4.81
N HIS A 200 3.25 0.52 -3.47
CA HIS A 200 3.06 -0.75 -2.79
C HIS A 200 1.59 -1.22 -2.76
N VAL A 201 0.63 -0.28 -2.73
CA VAL A 201 -0.79 -0.61 -2.94
C VAL A 201 -1.00 -1.16 -4.35
N LEU A 202 -0.39 -0.54 -5.37
CA LEU A 202 -0.46 -1.03 -6.75
C LEU A 202 0.15 -2.43 -6.90
N ASN A 203 1.27 -2.73 -6.22
CA ASN A 203 1.86 -4.07 -6.22
C ASN A 203 0.86 -5.13 -5.74
N VAL A 204 0.09 -4.85 -4.68
CA VAL A 204 -0.98 -5.76 -4.22
C VAL A 204 -2.07 -5.91 -5.28
N LEU A 205 -2.47 -4.83 -5.95
CA LEU A 205 -3.50 -4.85 -7.00
C LEU A 205 -3.02 -5.59 -8.26
N THR A 206 -1.72 -5.57 -8.59
CA THR A 206 -1.18 -6.34 -9.74
C THR A 206 -1.44 -7.84 -9.59
N ALA A 207 -1.53 -8.37 -8.37
CA ALA A 207 -1.86 -9.77 -8.13
C ALA A 207 -3.26 -10.17 -8.62
N VAL A 208 -4.17 -9.21 -8.78
CA VAL A 208 -5.52 -9.44 -9.31
C VAL A 208 -5.52 -9.60 -10.84
N VAL A 209 -4.63 -8.87 -11.52
CA VAL A 209 -4.64 -8.73 -13.00
C VAL A 209 -3.48 -9.45 -13.68
N MET A 210 -2.38 -9.69 -12.99
CA MET A 210 -1.17 -10.26 -13.56
C MET A 210 -0.88 -11.69 -13.05
N PRO A 211 -0.20 -12.52 -13.84
CA PRO A 211 0.29 -13.81 -13.37
C PRO A 211 1.42 -13.62 -12.36
N LEU A 212 1.62 -14.61 -11.48
CA LEU A 212 2.55 -14.56 -10.35
C LEU A 212 3.98 -14.11 -10.74
N HIS A 213 4.49 -14.50 -11.89
CA HIS A 213 5.85 -14.15 -12.34
C HIS A 213 5.98 -12.72 -12.90
N LYS A 214 4.86 -11.98 -12.98
CA LYS A 214 4.80 -10.58 -13.44
C LYS A 214 4.25 -9.63 -12.37
N LEU A 215 4.21 -10.04 -11.12
CA LEU A 215 3.87 -9.14 -10.02
C LEU A 215 4.83 -7.95 -10.00
N ASP A 216 4.32 -6.79 -9.59
CA ASP A 216 5.07 -5.53 -9.44
C ASP A 216 5.48 -4.83 -10.75
N TYR A 217 5.21 -5.42 -11.93
CA TYR A 217 5.53 -4.85 -13.24
C TYR A 217 4.33 -4.12 -13.89
N TYR A 218 3.64 -3.28 -13.09
CA TYR A 218 2.47 -2.52 -13.56
C TYR A 218 2.81 -1.32 -14.47
N ASP A 219 4.05 -0.90 -14.49
CA ASP A 219 4.58 0.19 -15.33
C ASP A 219 5.04 -0.29 -16.72
N GLU A 220 5.08 -1.60 -16.95
CA GLU A 220 5.19 -2.14 -18.32
C GLU A 220 3.85 -1.99 -19.06
N ASP A 221 3.88 -1.70 -20.36
CA ASP A 221 2.71 -1.38 -21.21
C ASP A 221 1.68 -2.52 -21.38
N GLU A 222 1.65 -3.50 -20.48
CA GLU A 222 0.77 -4.66 -20.54
C GLU A 222 -0.66 -4.40 -20.00
N ILE A 223 -0.85 -3.45 -19.10
CA ILE A 223 -2.17 -3.17 -18.50
C ILE A 223 -3.21 -2.75 -19.57
N PRO A 224 -2.89 -1.90 -20.55
CA PRO A 224 -3.80 -1.59 -21.65
C PRO A 224 -4.16 -2.81 -22.52
N ALA A 225 -3.25 -3.76 -22.66
CA ALA A 225 -3.49 -4.99 -23.42
C ALA A 225 -4.43 -5.95 -22.67
N ILE A 226 -4.27 -6.08 -21.35
CA ILE A 226 -5.14 -6.88 -20.47
C ILE A 226 -6.56 -6.31 -20.46
N SER A 227 -6.70 -4.99 -20.34
CA SER A 227 -8.01 -4.30 -20.39
C SER A 227 -8.77 -4.55 -21.70
N LYS A 228 -8.06 -4.67 -22.83
CA LYS A 228 -8.67 -5.00 -24.13
C LYS A 228 -9.09 -6.48 -24.23
N ALA A 229 -8.36 -7.38 -23.60
CA ALA A 229 -8.64 -8.81 -23.60
C ALA A 229 -9.77 -9.21 -22.64
N ALA A 230 -10.06 -8.40 -21.61
CA ALA A 230 -11.12 -8.62 -20.64
C ALA A 230 -12.52 -8.12 -21.10
N LYS A 231 -12.62 -7.47 -22.28
CA LYS A 231 -13.92 -7.14 -22.88
C LYS A 231 -14.42 -8.36 -23.65
N PRO A 232 -15.63 -8.90 -23.31
CA PRO A 232 -16.24 -10.02 -24.00
C PRO A 232 -16.60 -9.68 -25.45
#